data_46ec95cfcb734a061e7748bfb0062bdd
#
_entry.id   46ec95cfcb734a061e7748bfb0062bdd
#
_cell.length_a   1.000
_cell.length_b   1.000
_cell.length_c   1.000
_cell.angle_alpha   90.00
_cell.angle_beta   90.00
_cell.angle_gamma   90.00
#
_symmetry.space_group_name_H-M   'P 1'
#
loop_
_entity.id
_entity.type
_entity.pdbx_description
1 polymer ?
#
loop_
_entity_poly.entity_id
_entity_poly.type
_entity_poly.pdbx_seq_one_letter_code
_entity_poly.pdbx_strand_id
1 'polypeptide(L)'
;MEAFLTFRKKLFHNYLFGSTLAVLGVGGVFIFFTLTLSITEFYYMGIILLSSFISMALIEYRAFSKDIKPISQVFEHDQKDLASLKLAFGKLHLFPIMTFRRIMGPHLFGLSIPAVLLSILFIRYNLLHIPYIYIFFAVIGAVLVAGMHAIIEFFLTIKAIQPLLSEMAAISKKQYNKSLSQEGKLVMSIKRKFQLSFLYITVFPILLFGLATQVKLDILAESAQNYWSWAFFIILLGLVFAYFGAKLLFLDVHQPIVQLQESMKKIQQGHLTMTQDLYSDEFAGLVNGFNHMVQAIKDRDEQKQLMFESFLESLSAVLDARDPYTAGHSTRVTAYALAIGKQYGLSENNLSLLKKSAILHDIGKIGIPDGILLKDGKLTDDEFAKIKKHPEIGAYIIKQVQGFSEMDLVIEGVMYHHERYDGLGYPMGLAFDAIPLFGRIIAVADAFDAMTSDRPYRTGMSFDKALGIIEEGKGVQWDPVFSRLFIDLMREGVFEEKPVSHAQFQEYIEHIN
;
A
#
# COMPACT_ATOMS: atom_id res chain seq x y z
N MET A 1 -6.53 3.93 -20.32
CA MET A 1 -7.19 3.39 -21.54
C MET A 1 -6.72 1.96 -21.87
N GLU A 2 -5.43 1.68 -21.86
CA GLU A 2 -4.88 0.34 -22.20
C GLU A 2 -5.40 -0.78 -21.28
N ALA A 3 -5.39 -0.58 -19.96
CA ALA A 3 -5.92 -1.59 -19.02
C ALA A 3 -7.43 -1.82 -19.20
N PHE A 4 -8.20 -0.80 -19.54
CA PHE A 4 -9.62 -0.98 -19.86
C PHE A 4 -9.83 -1.80 -21.13
N LEU A 5 -9.05 -1.56 -22.17
CA LEU A 5 -9.11 -2.35 -23.41
C LEU A 5 -8.70 -3.81 -23.16
N THR A 6 -7.65 -4.03 -22.39
CA THR A 6 -7.21 -5.36 -21.97
C THR A 6 -8.27 -6.09 -21.15
N PHE A 7 -8.90 -5.40 -20.19
CA PHE A 7 -10.02 -5.91 -19.40
C PHE A 7 -11.18 -6.32 -20.29
N ARG A 8 -11.64 -5.44 -21.21
CA ARG A 8 -12.74 -5.72 -22.14
C ARG A 8 -12.44 -6.91 -23.04
N LYS A 9 -11.21 -6.98 -23.59
CA LYS A 9 -10.76 -8.10 -24.42
C LYS A 9 -10.78 -9.41 -23.64
N LYS A 10 -10.30 -9.40 -22.40
CA LYS A 10 -10.27 -10.59 -21.53
C LYS A 10 -11.66 -11.08 -21.17
N LEU A 11 -12.58 -10.18 -20.83
CA LEU A 11 -13.98 -10.54 -20.59
C LEU A 11 -14.63 -11.15 -21.82
N PHE A 12 -14.42 -10.55 -22.99
CA PHE A 12 -14.97 -11.07 -24.24
C PHE A 12 -14.44 -12.47 -24.55
N HIS A 13 -13.14 -12.70 -24.39
CA HIS A 13 -12.55 -14.02 -24.60
C HIS A 13 -13.08 -15.08 -23.62
N ASN A 14 -13.13 -14.75 -22.33
CA ASN A 14 -13.66 -15.63 -21.31
C ASN A 14 -15.11 -16.03 -21.65
N TYR A 15 -15.94 -15.03 -21.92
CA TYR A 15 -17.35 -15.24 -22.27
C TYR A 15 -17.51 -16.09 -23.55
N LEU A 16 -16.81 -15.74 -24.64
CA LEU A 16 -16.91 -16.48 -25.90
C LEU A 16 -16.46 -17.93 -25.72
N PHE A 17 -15.34 -18.15 -25.06
CA PHE A 17 -14.82 -19.49 -24.78
C PHE A 17 -15.77 -20.28 -23.88
N GLY A 18 -16.22 -19.68 -22.75
CA GLY A 18 -17.14 -20.30 -21.80
C GLY A 18 -18.49 -20.66 -22.45
N SER A 19 -19.07 -19.73 -23.21
CA SER A 19 -20.35 -19.94 -23.89
C SER A 19 -20.25 -21.01 -25.00
N THR A 20 -19.18 -20.99 -25.77
CA THR A 20 -18.94 -22.01 -26.80
C THR A 20 -18.76 -23.39 -26.15
N LEU A 21 -17.98 -23.48 -25.11
CA LEU A 21 -17.77 -24.73 -24.37
C LEU A 21 -19.07 -25.24 -23.72
N ALA A 22 -19.85 -24.36 -23.13
CA ALA A 22 -21.13 -24.70 -22.47
C ALA A 22 -22.17 -25.16 -23.50
N VAL A 23 -22.39 -24.38 -24.55
CA VAL A 23 -23.47 -24.63 -25.51
C VAL A 23 -23.09 -25.70 -26.54
N LEU A 24 -21.95 -25.55 -27.24
CA LEU A 24 -21.54 -26.47 -28.27
C LEU A 24 -20.80 -27.69 -27.71
N GLY A 25 -19.98 -27.50 -26.67
CA GLY A 25 -19.28 -28.59 -25.98
C GLY A 25 -20.27 -29.46 -25.20
N VAL A 26 -20.79 -28.93 -24.09
CA VAL A 26 -21.67 -29.76 -23.22
C VAL A 26 -23.04 -29.97 -23.84
N GLY A 27 -23.72 -28.92 -24.28
CA GLY A 27 -25.06 -29.00 -24.87
C GLY A 27 -25.07 -29.79 -26.18
N GLY A 28 -24.10 -29.52 -27.08
CA GLY A 28 -23.97 -30.26 -28.34
C GLY A 28 -23.64 -31.74 -28.12
N VAL A 29 -22.68 -32.03 -27.24
CA VAL A 29 -22.35 -33.41 -26.85
C VAL A 29 -23.58 -34.10 -26.26
N PHE A 30 -24.29 -33.45 -25.32
CA PHE A 30 -25.49 -34.00 -24.71
C PHE A 30 -26.55 -34.36 -25.78
N ILE A 31 -26.80 -33.47 -26.73
CA ILE A 31 -27.80 -33.67 -27.78
C ILE A 31 -27.33 -34.76 -28.77
N PHE A 32 -26.16 -34.59 -29.37
CA PHE A 32 -25.73 -35.44 -30.50
C PHE A 32 -25.18 -36.82 -30.10
N PHE A 33 -24.70 -36.99 -28.87
CA PHE A 33 -24.24 -38.30 -28.37
C PHE A 33 -25.31 -39.06 -27.59
N THR A 34 -26.37 -38.38 -27.11
CA THR A 34 -27.41 -39.04 -26.32
C THR A 34 -28.60 -39.44 -27.21
N LEU A 35 -28.99 -38.60 -28.19
CA LEU A 35 -30.07 -38.87 -29.09
C LEU A 35 -29.59 -39.71 -30.32
N THR A 36 -30.41 -40.65 -30.75
CA THR A 36 -30.23 -41.36 -32.01
C THR A 36 -30.98 -40.60 -33.11
N LEU A 37 -30.27 -39.76 -33.84
CA LEU A 37 -30.83 -38.89 -34.88
C LEU A 37 -30.52 -39.43 -36.25
N SER A 38 -31.51 -39.40 -37.18
CA SER A 38 -31.27 -39.54 -38.59
C SER A 38 -30.43 -38.38 -39.14
N ILE A 39 -29.81 -38.54 -40.30
CA ILE A 39 -28.99 -37.47 -40.92
C ILE A 39 -29.81 -36.18 -41.10
N THR A 40 -31.06 -36.28 -41.44
CA THR A 40 -31.96 -35.14 -41.66
C THR A 40 -32.27 -34.44 -40.33
N GLU A 41 -32.56 -35.20 -39.27
CA GLU A 41 -32.82 -34.66 -37.93
C GLU A 41 -31.56 -34.01 -37.32
N PHE A 42 -30.38 -34.57 -37.61
CA PHE A 42 -29.12 -33.97 -37.24
C PHE A 42 -28.95 -32.54 -37.81
N TYR A 43 -29.30 -32.33 -39.09
CA TYR A 43 -29.28 -30.98 -39.68
C TYR A 43 -30.30 -30.04 -39.03
N TYR A 44 -31.54 -30.51 -38.76
CA TYR A 44 -32.53 -29.67 -38.08
C TYR A 44 -32.14 -29.32 -36.64
N MET A 45 -31.56 -30.23 -35.89
CA MET A 45 -31.01 -29.95 -34.56
C MET A 45 -29.85 -28.98 -34.63
N GLY A 46 -29.00 -29.08 -35.63
CA GLY A 46 -27.94 -28.11 -35.92
C GLY A 46 -28.47 -26.70 -36.16
N ILE A 47 -29.56 -26.56 -36.94
CA ILE A 47 -30.23 -25.27 -37.19
C ILE A 47 -30.80 -24.69 -35.91
N ILE A 48 -31.47 -25.53 -35.09
CA ILE A 48 -32.01 -25.09 -33.77
C ILE A 48 -30.89 -24.59 -32.89
N LEU A 49 -29.81 -25.34 -32.75
CA LEU A 49 -28.67 -24.99 -31.91
C LEU A 49 -27.99 -23.70 -32.37
N LEU A 50 -27.73 -23.58 -33.68
CA LEU A 50 -27.07 -22.40 -34.26
C LEU A 50 -27.91 -21.13 -34.13
N SER A 51 -29.20 -21.20 -34.48
CA SER A 51 -30.11 -20.04 -34.37
C SER A 51 -30.31 -19.59 -32.93
N SER A 52 -30.41 -20.54 -31.99
CA SER A 52 -30.48 -20.26 -30.54
C SER A 52 -29.20 -19.65 -30.02
N PHE A 53 -28.04 -20.13 -30.47
CA PHE A 53 -26.74 -19.57 -30.12
C PHE A 53 -26.59 -18.11 -30.62
N ILE A 54 -27.03 -17.81 -31.83
CA ILE A 54 -27.01 -16.43 -32.37
C ILE A 54 -27.94 -15.53 -31.57
N SER A 55 -29.15 -15.98 -31.27
CA SER A 55 -30.11 -15.24 -30.44
C SER A 55 -29.54 -14.93 -29.05
N MET A 56 -28.97 -15.93 -28.39
CA MET A 56 -28.30 -15.81 -27.11
C MET A 56 -27.17 -14.76 -27.18
N ALA A 57 -26.29 -14.84 -28.15
CA ALA A 57 -25.14 -13.92 -28.30
C ALA A 57 -25.59 -12.47 -28.51
N LEU A 58 -26.64 -12.22 -29.28
CA LEU A 58 -27.19 -10.90 -29.55
C LEU A 58 -27.83 -10.28 -28.28
N ILE A 59 -28.61 -11.06 -27.53
CA ILE A 59 -29.29 -10.61 -26.30
C ILE A 59 -28.26 -10.33 -25.22
N GLU A 60 -27.27 -11.20 -25.06
CA GLU A 60 -26.19 -11.05 -24.10
C GLU A 60 -25.30 -9.84 -24.45
N TYR A 61 -24.94 -9.63 -25.70
CA TYR A 61 -24.16 -8.48 -26.13
C TYR A 61 -24.83 -7.15 -25.77
N ARG A 62 -26.16 -7.06 -25.95
CA ARG A 62 -26.93 -5.86 -25.54
C ARG A 62 -26.90 -5.64 -24.04
N ALA A 63 -27.07 -6.71 -23.24
CA ALA A 63 -27.02 -6.65 -21.79
C ALA A 63 -25.60 -6.26 -21.31
N PHE A 64 -24.56 -6.87 -21.87
CA PHE A 64 -23.17 -6.56 -21.58
C PHE A 64 -22.82 -5.10 -21.89
N SER A 65 -23.24 -4.59 -23.06
CA SER A 65 -22.97 -3.20 -23.48
C SER A 65 -23.61 -2.19 -22.53
N LYS A 66 -24.77 -2.48 -21.97
CA LYS A 66 -25.44 -1.65 -20.95
C LYS A 66 -24.64 -1.64 -19.65
N ASP A 67 -24.14 -2.80 -19.22
CA ASP A 67 -23.43 -2.96 -17.95
C ASP A 67 -22.04 -2.31 -17.96
N ILE A 68 -21.32 -2.39 -19.08
CA ILE A 68 -19.96 -1.88 -19.20
C ILE A 68 -19.91 -0.36 -19.45
N LYS A 69 -20.97 0.24 -19.98
CA LYS A 69 -21.02 1.67 -20.36
C LYS A 69 -20.61 2.62 -19.24
N PRO A 70 -21.08 2.50 -17.98
CA PRO A 70 -20.66 3.40 -16.90
C PRO A 70 -19.17 3.29 -16.55
N ILE A 71 -18.56 2.15 -16.85
CA ILE A 71 -17.12 1.92 -16.60
C ILE A 71 -16.32 2.52 -17.76
N SER A 72 -16.74 2.32 -19.02
CA SER A 72 -16.03 2.84 -20.20
C SER A 72 -15.95 4.37 -20.20
N GLN A 73 -17.04 5.04 -19.80
CA GLN A 73 -17.12 6.50 -19.76
C GLN A 73 -16.01 7.15 -18.93
N VAL A 74 -15.58 6.50 -17.84
CA VAL A 74 -14.48 7.02 -17.00
C VAL A 74 -13.13 6.97 -17.71
N PHE A 75 -12.93 6.03 -18.65
CA PHE A 75 -11.66 5.87 -19.37
C PHE A 75 -11.63 6.60 -20.72
N GLU A 76 -12.77 7.07 -21.21
CA GLU A 76 -12.90 7.83 -22.45
C GLU A 76 -12.60 9.34 -22.26
N HIS A 77 -12.70 9.87 -21.03
CA HIS A 77 -12.42 11.27 -20.73
C HIS A 77 -11.02 11.43 -20.12
N ASP A 78 -10.29 12.48 -20.55
CA ASP A 78 -8.93 12.75 -20.04
C ASP A 78 -8.93 13.23 -18.59
N GLN A 79 -9.91 14.03 -18.17
CA GLN A 79 -10.10 14.43 -16.78
C GLN A 79 -11.06 13.47 -16.08
N LYS A 80 -10.52 12.68 -15.18
CA LYS A 80 -11.27 11.67 -14.41
C LYS A 80 -11.72 12.29 -13.09
N ASP A 81 -12.96 12.75 -13.04
CA ASP A 81 -13.58 13.23 -11.80
C ASP A 81 -13.63 12.12 -10.73
N LEU A 82 -13.38 12.50 -9.45
CA LEU A 82 -13.37 11.59 -8.32
C LEU A 82 -14.71 10.88 -8.09
N ALA A 83 -15.83 11.56 -8.32
CA ALA A 83 -17.17 10.99 -8.16
C ALA A 83 -17.41 9.89 -9.21
N SER A 84 -17.06 10.15 -10.46
CA SER A 84 -17.13 9.20 -11.56
C SER A 84 -16.21 8.00 -11.34
N LEU A 85 -14.98 8.19 -10.82
CA LEU A 85 -14.07 7.12 -10.43
C LEU A 85 -14.67 6.24 -9.32
N LYS A 86 -15.25 6.84 -8.27
CA LYS A 86 -15.91 6.10 -7.18
C LYS A 86 -17.10 5.30 -7.68
N LEU A 87 -17.93 5.90 -8.55
CA LEU A 87 -19.09 5.21 -9.12
C LEU A 87 -18.67 4.01 -9.97
N ALA A 88 -17.69 4.20 -10.87
CA ALA A 88 -17.19 3.13 -11.72
C ALA A 88 -16.49 2.04 -10.92
N PHE A 89 -15.71 2.39 -9.88
CA PHE A 89 -15.09 1.46 -8.95
C PHE A 89 -16.14 0.59 -8.25
N GLY A 90 -17.22 1.19 -7.73
CA GLY A 90 -18.35 0.45 -7.15
C GLY A 90 -19.06 -0.46 -8.15
N LYS A 91 -19.29 0.01 -9.39
CA LYS A 91 -19.87 -0.80 -10.47
C LYS A 91 -18.98 -1.98 -10.86
N LEU A 92 -17.68 -1.77 -10.88
CA LEU A 92 -16.70 -2.81 -11.20
C LEU A 92 -16.71 -3.94 -10.17
N HIS A 93 -16.85 -3.64 -8.88
CA HIS A 93 -17.04 -4.64 -7.83
C HIS A 93 -18.33 -5.45 -7.98
N LEU A 94 -19.40 -4.84 -8.49
CA LEU A 94 -20.68 -5.52 -8.76
C LEU A 94 -20.64 -6.36 -10.05
N PHE A 95 -19.64 -6.16 -10.91
CA PHE A 95 -19.59 -6.73 -12.24
C PHE A 95 -19.64 -8.28 -12.27
N PRO A 96 -18.96 -9.01 -11.34
CA PRO A 96 -19.10 -10.47 -11.26
C PRO A 96 -20.53 -10.96 -11.02
N ILE A 97 -21.29 -10.28 -10.14
CA ILE A 97 -22.71 -10.61 -9.90
C ILE A 97 -23.56 -10.26 -11.13
N MET A 98 -23.27 -9.16 -11.81
CA MET A 98 -23.96 -8.78 -13.05
C MET A 98 -23.68 -9.83 -14.14
N THR A 99 -22.47 -10.35 -14.24
CA THR A 99 -22.13 -11.45 -15.16
C THR A 99 -22.92 -12.71 -14.83
N PHE A 100 -22.96 -13.12 -13.57
CA PHE A 100 -23.79 -14.25 -13.14
C PHE A 100 -25.28 -14.07 -13.54
N ARG A 101 -25.84 -12.89 -13.27
CA ARG A 101 -27.24 -12.57 -13.61
C ARG A 101 -27.48 -12.56 -15.13
N ARG A 102 -26.52 -12.09 -15.92
CA ARG A 102 -26.63 -12.11 -17.38
C ARG A 102 -26.68 -13.53 -17.93
N ILE A 103 -25.85 -14.42 -17.39
CA ILE A 103 -25.83 -15.81 -17.85
C ILE A 103 -27.09 -16.55 -17.42
N MET A 104 -27.55 -16.39 -16.18
CA MET A 104 -28.78 -17.03 -15.68
C MET A 104 -30.08 -16.39 -16.20
N GLY A 105 -30.00 -15.22 -16.80
CA GLY A 105 -31.14 -14.50 -17.41
C GLY A 105 -31.04 -14.40 -18.92
N PRO A 106 -30.55 -13.25 -19.46
CA PRO A 106 -30.51 -12.98 -20.90
C PRO A 106 -29.87 -14.09 -21.73
N HIS A 107 -28.77 -14.67 -21.29
CA HIS A 107 -28.07 -15.75 -21.98
C HIS A 107 -28.90 -17.04 -21.99
N LEU A 108 -29.37 -17.53 -20.82
CA LEU A 108 -30.16 -18.75 -20.70
C LEU A 108 -31.48 -18.63 -21.48
N PHE A 109 -32.21 -17.54 -21.34
CA PHE A 109 -33.46 -17.32 -22.05
C PHE A 109 -33.27 -17.11 -23.55
N GLY A 110 -32.20 -16.39 -23.93
CA GLY A 110 -31.83 -16.20 -25.34
C GLY A 110 -31.48 -17.51 -26.07
N LEU A 111 -30.94 -18.50 -25.34
CA LEU A 111 -30.71 -19.85 -25.87
C LEU A 111 -31.97 -20.71 -25.84
N SER A 112 -32.63 -20.80 -24.67
CA SER A 112 -33.68 -21.79 -24.40
C SER A 112 -34.99 -21.47 -25.12
N ILE A 113 -35.43 -20.20 -25.19
CA ILE A 113 -36.71 -19.85 -25.82
C ILE A 113 -36.73 -20.18 -27.32
N PRO A 114 -35.74 -19.73 -28.14
CA PRO A 114 -35.74 -20.12 -29.54
C PRO A 114 -35.58 -21.63 -29.75
N ALA A 115 -34.76 -22.29 -28.90
CA ALA A 115 -34.57 -23.74 -28.99
C ALA A 115 -35.89 -24.49 -28.76
N VAL A 116 -36.65 -24.14 -27.71
CA VAL A 116 -37.95 -24.75 -27.42
C VAL A 116 -38.96 -24.49 -28.54
N LEU A 117 -39.09 -23.22 -28.98
CA LEU A 117 -40.06 -22.86 -30.01
C LEU A 117 -39.79 -23.56 -31.34
N LEU A 118 -38.52 -23.58 -31.78
CA LEU A 118 -38.14 -24.26 -33.03
C LEU A 118 -38.28 -25.77 -32.89
N SER A 119 -37.95 -26.37 -31.75
CA SER A 119 -38.13 -27.81 -31.54
C SER A 119 -39.59 -28.19 -31.63
N ILE A 120 -40.49 -27.46 -30.95
CA ILE A 120 -41.97 -27.68 -31.02
C ILE A 120 -42.46 -27.56 -32.48
N LEU A 121 -41.97 -26.51 -33.20
CA LEU A 121 -42.35 -26.26 -34.58
C LEU A 121 -41.92 -27.44 -35.49
N PHE A 122 -40.66 -27.89 -35.38
CA PHE A 122 -40.13 -28.97 -36.22
C PHE A 122 -40.77 -30.33 -35.90
N ILE A 123 -41.12 -30.60 -34.62
CA ILE A 123 -41.89 -31.79 -34.28
C ILE A 123 -43.28 -31.73 -34.89
N ARG A 124 -43.97 -30.58 -34.80
CA ARG A 124 -45.31 -30.39 -35.37
C ARG A 124 -45.36 -30.57 -36.90
N TYR A 125 -44.30 -30.20 -37.59
CA TYR A 125 -44.18 -30.37 -39.03
C TYR A 125 -43.55 -31.72 -39.44
N ASN A 126 -43.42 -32.68 -38.51
CA ASN A 126 -42.80 -34.00 -38.74
C ASN A 126 -41.37 -33.93 -39.32
N LEU A 127 -40.61 -32.90 -38.95
CA LEU A 127 -39.21 -32.75 -39.31
C LEU A 127 -38.28 -33.34 -38.23
N LEU A 128 -38.77 -33.48 -37.00
CA LEU A 128 -38.12 -34.15 -35.89
C LEU A 128 -39.07 -35.16 -35.26
N HIS A 129 -38.58 -36.38 -35.01
CA HIS A 129 -39.34 -37.47 -34.41
C HIS A 129 -38.86 -37.77 -32.99
N ILE A 130 -38.84 -36.72 -32.13
CA ILE A 130 -38.43 -36.83 -30.73
C ILE A 130 -39.65 -36.58 -29.80
N PRO A 131 -39.76 -37.28 -28.68
CA PRO A 131 -40.80 -37.04 -27.68
C PRO A 131 -40.74 -35.63 -27.10
N TYR A 132 -41.88 -34.98 -26.87
CA TYR A 132 -41.94 -33.65 -26.26
C TYR A 132 -41.28 -33.58 -24.88
N ILE A 133 -41.24 -34.71 -24.13
CA ILE A 133 -40.60 -34.78 -22.81
C ILE A 133 -39.07 -34.46 -22.91
N TYR A 134 -38.45 -34.74 -24.04
CA TYR A 134 -37.02 -34.43 -24.23
C TYR A 134 -36.74 -32.93 -24.32
N ILE A 135 -37.72 -32.13 -24.77
CA ILE A 135 -37.65 -30.66 -24.71
C ILE A 135 -37.58 -30.20 -23.23
N PHE A 136 -38.40 -30.80 -22.39
CA PHE A 136 -38.36 -30.51 -20.93
C PHE A 136 -37.00 -30.88 -20.32
N PHE A 137 -36.49 -32.07 -20.64
CA PHE A 137 -35.15 -32.48 -20.18
C PHE A 137 -34.05 -31.57 -20.71
N ALA A 138 -34.13 -31.10 -21.95
CA ALA A 138 -33.19 -30.16 -22.54
C ALA A 138 -33.20 -28.80 -21.81
N VAL A 139 -34.36 -28.30 -21.40
CA VAL A 139 -34.49 -27.07 -20.61
C VAL A 139 -33.84 -27.22 -19.24
N ILE A 140 -34.06 -28.35 -18.54
CA ILE A 140 -33.40 -28.63 -17.25
C ILE A 140 -31.87 -28.69 -17.47
N GLY A 141 -31.42 -29.40 -18.50
CA GLY A 141 -30.01 -29.47 -18.87
C GLY A 141 -29.41 -28.08 -19.15
N ALA A 142 -30.14 -27.22 -19.87
CA ALA A 142 -29.70 -25.86 -20.17
C ALA A 142 -29.55 -25.03 -18.88
N VAL A 143 -30.47 -25.14 -17.90
CA VAL A 143 -30.36 -24.48 -16.60
C VAL A 143 -29.13 -24.95 -15.83
N LEU A 144 -28.87 -26.26 -15.80
CA LEU A 144 -27.71 -26.84 -15.12
C LEU A 144 -26.38 -26.34 -15.74
N VAL A 145 -26.30 -26.40 -17.07
CA VAL A 145 -25.10 -25.95 -17.81
C VAL A 145 -24.89 -24.45 -17.65
N ALA A 146 -25.95 -23.64 -17.77
CA ALA A 146 -25.89 -22.20 -17.56
C ALA A 146 -25.47 -21.85 -16.15
N GLY A 147 -25.96 -22.56 -15.11
CA GLY A 147 -25.57 -22.34 -13.73
C GLY A 147 -24.09 -22.61 -13.47
N MET A 148 -23.56 -23.72 -14.01
CA MET A 148 -22.13 -24.03 -13.90
C MET A 148 -21.27 -23.01 -14.67
N HIS A 149 -21.68 -22.65 -15.89
CA HIS A 149 -21.05 -21.60 -16.68
C HIS A 149 -21.06 -20.25 -15.94
N ALA A 150 -22.19 -19.88 -15.33
CA ALA A 150 -22.31 -18.62 -14.58
C ALA A 150 -21.35 -18.54 -13.39
N ILE A 151 -21.09 -19.66 -12.69
CA ILE A 151 -20.13 -19.71 -11.57
C ILE A 151 -18.70 -19.59 -12.08
N ILE A 152 -18.35 -20.29 -13.14
CA ILE A 152 -17.01 -20.20 -13.73
C ILE A 152 -16.74 -18.76 -14.18
N GLU A 153 -17.68 -18.15 -14.93
CA GLU A 153 -17.55 -16.77 -15.39
C GLU A 153 -17.54 -15.75 -14.25
N PHE A 154 -18.26 -15.99 -13.17
CA PHE A 154 -18.22 -15.17 -11.97
C PHE A 154 -16.80 -15.06 -11.42
N PHE A 155 -16.09 -16.19 -11.22
CA PHE A 155 -14.73 -16.19 -10.71
C PHE A 155 -13.71 -15.65 -11.73
N LEU A 156 -13.87 -15.96 -13.00
CA LEU A 156 -13.04 -15.40 -14.06
C LEU A 156 -13.17 -13.87 -14.15
N THR A 157 -14.38 -13.36 -13.93
CA THR A 157 -14.66 -11.93 -13.89
C THR A 157 -14.02 -11.26 -12.67
N ILE A 158 -14.07 -11.85 -11.47
CA ILE A 158 -13.33 -11.35 -10.29
C ILE A 158 -11.85 -11.16 -10.62
N LYS A 159 -11.24 -12.16 -11.24
CA LYS A 159 -9.82 -12.08 -11.65
C LYS A 159 -9.57 -11.04 -12.75
N ALA A 160 -10.54 -10.85 -13.65
CA ALA A 160 -10.40 -9.90 -14.75
C ALA A 160 -10.52 -8.44 -14.32
N ILE A 161 -11.31 -8.12 -13.27
CA ILE A 161 -11.51 -6.75 -12.78
C ILE A 161 -10.34 -6.25 -11.93
N GLN A 162 -9.54 -7.12 -11.29
CA GLN A 162 -8.49 -6.72 -10.35
C GLN A 162 -7.46 -5.73 -10.92
N PRO A 163 -6.88 -5.92 -12.13
CA PRO A 163 -5.94 -4.96 -12.69
C PRO A 163 -6.57 -3.57 -12.89
N LEU A 164 -7.84 -3.53 -13.30
CA LEU A 164 -8.55 -2.29 -13.54
C LEU A 164 -8.89 -1.57 -12.23
N LEU A 165 -9.27 -2.29 -11.18
CA LEU A 165 -9.46 -1.75 -9.83
C LEU A 165 -8.15 -1.15 -9.28
N SER A 166 -7.03 -1.85 -9.47
CA SER A 166 -5.71 -1.37 -9.07
C SER A 166 -5.31 -0.08 -9.80
N GLU A 167 -5.54 -0.01 -11.13
CA GLU A 167 -5.28 1.20 -11.91
C GLU A 167 -6.14 2.38 -11.44
N MET A 168 -7.44 2.15 -11.20
CA MET A 168 -8.35 3.18 -10.70
C MET A 168 -7.93 3.67 -9.30
N ALA A 169 -7.51 2.78 -8.41
CA ALA A 169 -6.99 3.13 -7.09
C ALA A 169 -5.70 3.96 -7.20
N ALA A 170 -4.79 3.58 -8.12
CA ALA A 170 -3.56 4.33 -8.38
C ALA A 170 -3.83 5.74 -8.94
N ILE A 171 -4.78 5.88 -9.88
CA ILE A 171 -5.21 7.18 -10.42
C ILE A 171 -5.77 8.06 -9.31
N SER A 172 -6.67 7.53 -8.48
CA SER A 172 -7.28 8.28 -7.37
C SER A 172 -6.24 8.76 -6.35
N LYS A 173 -5.27 7.90 -6.01
CA LYS A 173 -4.18 8.28 -5.10
C LYS A 173 -3.28 9.35 -5.70
N LYS A 174 -2.93 9.22 -6.99
CA LYS A 174 -2.04 10.17 -7.68
C LYS A 174 -2.68 11.55 -7.90
N GLN A 175 -3.97 11.60 -8.30
CA GLN A 175 -4.64 12.85 -8.66
C GLN A 175 -5.32 13.54 -7.47
N TYR A 176 -5.80 12.78 -6.49
CA TYR A 176 -6.65 13.30 -5.41
C TYR A 176 -6.10 13.00 -4.01
N ASN A 177 -4.96 12.31 -3.91
CA ASN A 177 -4.40 11.80 -2.64
C ASN A 177 -5.41 11.02 -1.78
N LYS A 178 -6.38 10.34 -2.44
CA LYS A 178 -7.43 9.56 -1.79
C LYS A 178 -7.38 8.10 -2.20
N SER A 179 -7.50 7.20 -1.21
CA SER A 179 -7.68 5.77 -1.47
C SER A 179 -9.12 5.49 -1.89
N LEU A 180 -9.31 4.64 -2.92
CA LEU A 180 -10.60 4.06 -3.24
C LEU A 180 -10.78 2.78 -2.42
N SER A 181 -11.87 2.68 -1.69
CA SER A 181 -12.29 1.51 -0.92
C SER A 181 -13.80 1.37 -0.99
N GLN A 182 -14.31 0.16 -0.84
CA GLN A 182 -15.74 -0.10 -0.69
C GLN A 182 -16.27 0.16 0.73
N GLU A 183 -15.42 0.63 1.65
CA GLU A 183 -15.78 0.96 3.04
C GLU A 183 -16.57 -0.19 3.74
N GLY A 184 -16.14 -1.43 3.50
CA GLY A 184 -16.75 -2.62 4.11
C GLY A 184 -18.10 -3.07 3.51
N LYS A 185 -18.52 -2.52 2.37
CA LYS A 185 -19.71 -3.01 1.65
C LYS A 185 -19.44 -4.38 1.06
N LEU A 186 -20.03 -5.40 1.67
CA LEU A 186 -19.98 -6.77 1.16
C LEU A 186 -20.90 -6.89 -0.06
N VAL A 187 -20.32 -7.15 -1.23
CA VAL A 187 -21.06 -7.44 -2.46
C VAL A 187 -21.53 -8.88 -2.46
N MET A 188 -20.66 -9.82 -2.08
CA MET A 188 -20.97 -11.23 -1.95
C MET A 188 -20.05 -11.88 -0.91
N SER A 189 -20.67 -12.45 0.16
CA SER A 189 -19.89 -13.10 1.22
C SER A 189 -19.18 -14.37 0.73
N ILE A 190 -18.04 -14.66 1.32
CA ILE A 190 -17.29 -15.91 1.09
C ILE A 190 -18.20 -17.11 1.35
N LYS A 191 -19.02 -17.06 2.41
CA LYS A 191 -20.02 -18.11 2.72
C LYS A 191 -20.93 -18.39 1.53
N ARG A 192 -21.51 -17.34 0.89
CA ARG A 192 -22.39 -17.51 -0.28
C ARG A 192 -21.64 -18.03 -1.50
N LYS A 193 -20.40 -17.58 -1.72
CA LYS A 193 -19.54 -18.12 -2.79
C LYS A 193 -19.34 -19.62 -2.63
N PHE A 194 -18.99 -20.08 -1.42
CA PHE A 194 -18.84 -21.50 -1.10
C PHE A 194 -20.14 -22.28 -1.29
N GLN A 195 -21.27 -21.79 -0.76
CA GLN A 195 -22.55 -22.47 -0.87
C GLN A 195 -22.98 -22.67 -2.33
N LEU A 196 -22.88 -21.61 -3.16
CA LEU A 196 -23.23 -21.70 -4.57
C LEU A 196 -22.28 -22.61 -5.32
N SER A 197 -20.97 -22.46 -5.10
CA SER A 197 -19.96 -23.30 -5.77
C SER A 197 -20.11 -24.77 -5.38
N PHE A 198 -20.30 -25.07 -4.09
CA PHE A 198 -20.53 -26.42 -3.62
C PHE A 198 -21.77 -27.04 -4.27
N LEU A 199 -22.88 -26.31 -4.29
CA LEU A 199 -24.12 -26.77 -4.91
C LEU A 199 -23.89 -27.17 -6.39
N TYR A 200 -23.27 -26.29 -7.18
CA TYR A 200 -23.08 -26.57 -8.61
C TYR A 200 -21.95 -27.58 -8.88
N ILE A 201 -20.84 -27.54 -8.13
CA ILE A 201 -19.74 -28.49 -8.30
C ILE A 201 -20.18 -29.92 -7.99
N THR A 202 -21.04 -30.11 -6.96
CA THR A 202 -21.51 -31.43 -6.55
C THR A 202 -22.75 -31.88 -7.36
N VAL A 203 -23.73 -31.00 -7.50
CA VAL A 203 -25.04 -31.35 -8.07
C VAL A 203 -25.00 -31.43 -9.60
N PHE A 204 -24.19 -30.55 -10.24
CA PHE A 204 -24.11 -30.49 -11.71
C PHE A 204 -23.72 -31.82 -12.34
N PRO A 205 -22.60 -32.49 -11.99
CA PRO A 205 -22.21 -33.76 -12.60
C PRO A 205 -23.25 -34.86 -12.38
N ILE A 206 -23.83 -34.92 -11.18
CA ILE A 206 -24.80 -35.94 -10.79
C ILE A 206 -26.10 -35.77 -11.60
N LEU A 207 -26.65 -34.55 -11.63
CA LEU A 207 -27.90 -34.29 -12.37
C LEU A 207 -27.70 -34.38 -13.87
N LEU A 208 -26.55 -33.91 -14.39
CA LEU A 208 -26.23 -34.04 -15.83
C LEU A 208 -26.18 -35.49 -16.22
N PHE A 209 -25.49 -36.34 -15.46
CA PHE A 209 -25.41 -37.77 -15.71
C PHE A 209 -26.79 -38.44 -15.58
N GLY A 210 -27.58 -38.15 -14.53
CA GLY A 210 -28.92 -38.68 -14.34
C GLY A 210 -29.86 -38.33 -15.50
N LEU A 211 -29.84 -37.04 -15.92
CA LEU A 211 -30.66 -36.56 -17.03
C LEU A 211 -30.25 -37.23 -18.36
N ALA A 212 -28.95 -37.34 -18.61
CA ALA A 212 -28.42 -38.01 -19.79
C ALA A 212 -28.77 -39.50 -19.80
N THR A 213 -28.68 -40.16 -18.63
CA THR A 213 -29.04 -41.58 -18.50
C THR A 213 -30.51 -41.82 -18.75
N GLN A 214 -31.41 -40.96 -18.26
CA GLN A 214 -32.86 -41.06 -18.47
C GLN A 214 -33.20 -41.06 -19.97
N VAL A 215 -32.63 -40.11 -20.73
CA VAL A 215 -32.83 -40.03 -22.21
C VAL A 215 -32.22 -41.23 -22.91
N LYS A 216 -31.05 -41.70 -22.47
CA LYS A 216 -30.36 -42.82 -23.14
C LYS A 216 -31.02 -44.17 -22.87
N LEU A 217 -31.56 -44.41 -21.68
CA LEU A 217 -32.25 -45.66 -21.34
C LEU A 217 -33.56 -45.83 -22.11
N ASP A 218 -34.29 -44.72 -22.35
CA ASP A 218 -35.50 -44.77 -23.17
C ASP A 218 -35.22 -45.24 -24.63
N ILE A 219 -33.98 -45.01 -25.10
CA ILE A 219 -33.53 -45.36 -26.48
C ILE A 219 -32.83 -46.74 -26.51
N LEU A 220 -32.20 -47.16 -25.40
CA LEU A 220 -31.36 -48.36 -25.31
C LEU A 220 -32.12 -49.67 -25.11
N ALA A 221 -33.45 -49.72 -25.24
CA ALA A 221 -34.21 -50.99 -25.10
C ALA A 221 -33.67 -52.13 -25.97
N GLU A 222 -32.76 -51.86 -26.94
CA GLU A 222 -32.20 -52.85 -27.86
C GLU A 222 -30.67 -53.08 -27.88
N SER A 223 -29.79 -52.26 -27.24
CA SER A 223 -28.36 -52.58 -27.22
C SER A 223 -27.55 -51.88 -26.09
N ALA A 224 -27.16 -52.64 -25.07
CA ALA A 224 -26.34 -52.20 -23.94
C ALA A 224 -24.84 -52.03 -24.29
N GLN A 225 -24.40 -52.34 -25.51
CA GLN A 225 -22.99 -52.52 -25.85
C GLN A 225 -22.11 -51.25 -25.77
N ASN A 226 -22.70 -50.04 -25.92
CA ASN A 226 -21.97 -48.75 -25.87
C ASN A 226 -22.32 -47.88 -24.68
N TYR A 227 -23.11 -48.37 -23.72
CA TYR A 227 -23.55 -47.58 -22.56
C TYR A 227 -22.40 -47.10 -21.68
N TRP A 228 -21.47 -47.97 -21.36
CA TRP A 228 -20.36 -47.63 -20.46
C TRP A 228 -19.37 -46.63 -21.06
N SER A 229 -19.10 -46.68 -22.34
CA SER A 229 -18.25 -45.70 -23.04
C SER A 229 -18.89 -44.32 -23.06
N TRP A 230 -20.19 -44.24 -23.30
CA TRP A 230 -20.99 -43.02 -23.26
C TRP A 230 -21.09 -42.49 -21.82
N ALA A 231 -21.40 -43.33 -20.84
CA ALA A 231 -21.47 -42.96 -19.42
C ALA A 231 -20.16 -42.40 -18.92
N PHE A 232 -19.05 -43.04 -19.22
CA PHE A 232 -17.70 -42.59 -18.88
C PHE A 232 -17.44 -41.17 -19.44
N PHE A 233 -17.78 -40.91 -20.68
CA PHE A 233 -17.56 -39.59 -21.31
C PHE A 233 -18.39 -38.50 -20.64
N ILE A 234 -19.65 -38.72 -20.32
CA ILE A 234 -20.51 -37.75 -19.63
C ILE A 234 -20.02 -37.48 -18.22
N ILE A 235 -19.62 -38.52 -17.49
CA ILE A 235 -19.04 -38.37 -16.13
C ILE A 235 -17.75 -37.58 -16.19
N LEU A 236 -16.84 -37.93 -17.13
CA LEU A 236 -15.59 -37.23 -17.33
C LEU A 236 -15.79 -35.73 -17.59
N LEU A 237 -16.73 -35.42 -18.50
CA LEU A 237 -17.09 -34.04 -18.81
C LEU A 237 -17.56 -33.27 -17.54
N GLY A 238 -18.45 -33.88 -16.75
CA GLY A 238 -18.94 -33.30 -15.49
C GLY A 238 -17.81 -33.07 -14.49
N LEU A 239 -16.90 -34.04 -14.34
CA LEU A 239 -15.75 -33.93 -13.42
C LEU A 239 -14.78 -32.83 -13.84
N VAL A 240 -14.53 -32.66 -15.16
CA VAL A 240 -13.68 -31.59 -15.68
C VAL A 240 -14.25 -30.21 -15.29
N PHE A 241 -15.54 -30.00 -15.49
CA PHE A 241 -16.19 -28.74 -15.11
C PHE A 241 -16.16 -28.52 -13.58
N ALA A 242 -16.43 -29.58 -12.80
CA ALA A 242 -16.36 -29.53 -11.33
C ALA A 242 -14.94 -29.16 -10.85
N TYR A 243 -13.91 -29.75 -11.45
CA TYR A 243 -12.52 -29.44 -11.14
C TYR A 243 -12.17 -27.97 -11.44
N PHE A 244 -12.56 -27.43 -12.59
CA PHE A 244 -12.32 -26.03 -12.92
C PHE A 244 -13.04 -25.08 -11.95
N GLY A 245 -14.31 -25.36 -11.61
CA GLY A 245 -15.06 -24.58 -10.63
C GLY A 245 -14.40 -24.59 -9.25
N ALA A 246 -13.98 -25.77 -8.77
CA ALA A 246 -13.27 -25.91 -7.49
C ALA A 246 -11.93 -25.19 -7.48
N LYS A 247 -11.15 -25.29 -8.56
CA LYS A 247 -9.87 -24.58 -8.72
C LYS A 247 -10.03 -23.06 -8.67
N LEU A 248 -11.06 -22.53 -9.35
CA LEU A 248 -11.32 -21.09 -9.36
C LEU A 248 -11.74 -20.59 -7.97
N LEU A 249 -12.60 -21.33 -7.25
CA LEU A 249 -12.99 -21.03 -5.88
C LEU A 249 -11.77 -21.05 -4.94
N PHE A 250 -10.90 -22.08 -5.06
CA PHE A 250 -9.67 -22.16 -4.28
C PHE A 250 -8.78 -20.93 -4.51
N LEU A 251 -8.57 -20.52 -5.75
CA LEU A 251 -7.74 -19.36 -6.07
C LEU A 251 -8.33 -18.04 -5.56
N ASP A 252 -9.67 -17.90 -5.58
CA ASP A 252 -10.37 -16.70 -5.07
C ASP A 252 -10.17 -16.51 -3.57
N VAL A 253 -10.01 -17.60 -2.82
CA VAL A 253 -9.77 -17.56 -1.37
C VAL A 253 -8.27 -17.55 -1.04
N HIS A 254 -7.47 -18.31 -1.76
CA HIS A 254 -6.04 -18.47 -1.46
C HIS A 254 -5.21 -17.22 -1.78
N GLN A 255 -5.48 -16.56 -2.91
CA GLN A 255 -4.68 -15.40 -3.34
C GLN A 255 -4.70 -14.23 -2.34
N PRO A 256 -5.85 -13.79 -1.77
CA PRO A 256 -5.89 -12.75 -0.75
C PRO A 256 -5.08 -13.09 0.50
N ILE A 257 -5.13 -14.36 0.93
CA ILE A 257 -4.37 -14.85 2.10
C ILE A 257 -2.87 -14.71 1.87
N VAL A 258 -2.38 -15.17 0.72
CA VAL A 258 -0.95 -15.07 0.37
C VAL A 258 -0.50 -13.61 0.29
N GLN A 259 -1.31 -12.72 -0.31
CA GLN A 259 -0.97 -11.30 -0.39
C GLN A 259 -0.89 -10.64 0.98
N LEU A 260 -1.80 -10.96 1.91
CA LEU A 260 -1.75 -10.46 3.28
C LEU A 260 -0.51 -11.01 4.03
N GLN A 261 -0.18 -12.29 3.85
CA GLN A 261 1.02 -12.89 4.45
C GLN A 261 2.30 -12.20 3.97
N GLU A 262 2.42 -11.93 2.66
CA GLU A 262 3.55 -11.19 2.10
C GLU A 262 3.64 -9.77 2.65
N SER A 263 2.50 -9.08 2.79
CA SER A 263 2.45 -7.74 3.35
C SER A 263 2.85 -7.72 4.84
N MET A 264 2.41 -8.72 5.63
CA MET A 264 2.83 -8.89 7.03
C MET A 264 4.34 -9.15 7.14
N LYS A 265 4.90 -9.96 6.23
CA LYS A 265 6.35 -10.21 6.20
C LYS A 265 7.15 -8.94 5.91
N LYS A 266 6.67 -8.08 5.02
CA LYS A 266 7.31 -6.77 4.76
C LYS A 266 7.32 -5.88 6.00
N ILE A 267 6.23 -5.89 6.79
CA ILE A 267 6.18 -5.15 8.06
C ILE A 267 7.20 -5.67 9.06
N GLN A 268 7.36 -7.00 9.18
CA GLN A 268 8.41 -7.59 10.04
C GLN A 268 9.82 -7.13 9.64
N GLN A 269 10.03 -6.81 8.36
CA GLN A 269 11.28 -6.28 7.83
C GLN A 269 11.41 -4.75 7.97
N GLY A 270 10.47 -4.09 8.65
CA GLY A 270 10.45 -2.64 8.85
C GLY A 270 9.79 -1.84 7.72
N HIS A 271 9.28 -2.50 6.67
CA HIS A 271 8.64 -1.82 5.55
C HIS A 271 7.13 -1.64 5.81
N LEU A 272 6.75 -0.53 6.40
CA LEU A 272 5.35 -0.19 6.71
C LEU A 272 4.58 0.22 5.45
N THR A 273 4.18 -0.78 4.63
CA THR A 273 3.43 -0.57 3.37
C THR A 273 1.99 -1.02 3.52
N MET A 274 1.05 -0.20 3.04
CA MET A 274 -0.36 -0.55 2.98
C MET A 274 -0.65 -1.46 1.79
N THR A 275 -1.63 -2.36 1.96
CA THR A 275 -2.14 -3.25 0.91
C THR A 275 -3.35 -2.60 0.22
N GLN A 276 -3.46 -2.75 -1.10
CA GLN A 276 -4.63 -2.25 -1.84
C GLN A 276 -5.88 -3.06 -1.50
N ASP A 277 -6.98 -2.37 -1.18
CA ASP A 277 -8.31 -2.98 -0.97
C ASP A 277 -9.01 -3.16 -2.32
N LEU A 278 -8.82 -4.33 -2.92
CA LEU A 278 -9.41 -4.72 -4.20
C LEU A 278 -10.52 -5.76 -4.04
N TYR A 279 -10.96 -6.03 -2.83
CA TYR A 279 -11.90 -7.09 -2.50
C TYR A 279 -13.32 -6.56 -2.28
N SER A 280 -14.31 -7.42 -2.50
CA SER A 280 -15.73 -7.12 -2.31
C SER A 280 -16.45 -8.10 -1.38
N ASP A 281 -15.67 -8.87 -0.63
CA ASP A 281 -16.09 -9.84 0.37
C ASP A 281 -15.44 -9.55 1.73
N GLU A 282 -15.44 -10.52 2.64
CA GLU A 282 -14.86 -10.38 3.98
C GLU A 282 -13.35 -10.06 3.96
N PHE A 283 -12.64 -10.34 2.87
CA PHE A 283 -11.23 -9.93 2.71
C PHE A 283 -11.07 -8.41 2.66
N ALA A 284 -12.07 -7.64 2.18
CA ALA A 284 -12.04 -6.18 2.25
C ALA A 284 -11.91 -5.69 3.70
N GLY A 285 -12.69 -6.30 4.62
CA GLY A 285 -12.60 -6.00 6.05
C GLY A 285 -11.23 -6.34 6.66
N LEU A 286 -10.63 -7.47 6.26
CA LEU A 286 -9.30 -7.88 6.71
C LEU A 286 -8.21 -6.92 6.20
N VAL A 287 -8.25 -6.53 4.93
CA VAL A 287 -7.30 -5.57 4.35
C VAL A 287 -7.43 -4.20 4.99
N ASN A 288 -8.65 -3.72 5.25
CA ASN A 288 -8.87 -2.46 5.94
C ASN A 288 -8.34 -2.51 7.37
N GLY A 289 -8.64 -3.55 8.14
CA GLY A 289 -8.10 -3.74 9.50
C GLY A 289 -6.56 -3.77 9.51
N PHE A 290 -5.95 -4.47 8.56
CA PHE A 290 -4.52 -4.50 8.37
C PHE A 290 -3.94 -3.10 8.07
N ASN A 291 -4.54 -2.34 7.15
CA ASN A 291 -4.10 -1.00 6.80
C ASN A 291 -4.23 -0.02 7.98
N HIS A 292 -5.30 -0.12 8.78
CA HIS A 292 -5.45 0.66 10.02
C HIS A 292 -4.35 0.33 11.04
N MET A 293 -3.99 -0.95 11.18
CA MET A 293 -2.89 -1.36 12.05
C MET A 293 -1.54 -0.78 11.55
N VAL A 294 -1.27 -0.82 10.25
CA VAL A 294 -0.05 -0.22 9.66
C VAL A 294 -0.01 1.28 9.92
N GLN A 295 -1.14 1.98 9.73
CA GLN A 295 -1.21 3.42 10.00
C GLN A 295 -0.97 3.71 11.48
N ALA A 296 -1.61 2.98 12.39
CA ALA A 296 -1.41 3.15 13.83
C ALA A 296 0.05 2.92 14.27
N ILE A 297 0.77 1.99 13.62
CA ILE A 297 2.20 1.78 13.88
C ILE A 297 2.99 3.01 13.43
N LYS A 298 2.73 3.56 12.23
CA LYS A 298 3.39 4.78 11.73
C LYS A 298 3.17 5.96 12.66
N ASP A 299 1.91 6.24 13.00
CA ASP A 299 1.53 7.33 13.87
C ASP A 299 2.21 7.22 15.25
N ARG A 300 2.31 5.99 15.77
CA ARG A 300 3.00 5.72 17.03
C ARG A 300 4.51 5.93 16.95
N ASP A 301 5.14 5.55 15.83
CA ASP A 301 6.57 5.77 15.64
C ASP A 301 6.88 7.27 15.50
N GLU A 302 6.05 8.02 14.75
CA GLU A 302 6.14 9.48 14.66
C GLU A 302 5.94 10.14 16.04
N GLN A 303 4.93 9.73 16.82
CA GLN A 303 4.70 10.24 18.18
C GLN A 303 5.88 9.95 19.11
N LYS A 304 6.49 8.76 19.02
CA LYS A 304 7.69 8.45 19.80
C LYS A 304 8.85 9.37 19.46
N GLN A 305 9.05 9.65 18.17
CA GLN A 305 10.11 10.55 17.72
C GLN A 305 9.90 11.96 18.27
N LEU A 306 8.70 12.51 18.11
CA LEU A 306 8.33 13.83 18.64
C LEU A 306 8.46 13.90 20.17
N MET A 307 8.01 12.86 20.88
CA MET A 307 8.12 12.80 22.34
C MET A 307 9.58 12.77 22.78
N PHE A 308 10.44 12.04 22.08
CA PHE A 308 11.85 11.97 22.38
C PHE A 308 12.54 13.33 22.15
N GLU A 309 12.24 14.02 21.04
CA GLU A 309 12.77 15.35 20.77
C GLU A 309 12.33 16.36 21.83
N SER A 310 11.05 16.38 22.19
CA SER A 310 10.52 17.23 23.24
C SER A 310 11.14 16.94 24.61
N PHE A 311 11.46 15.68 24.89
CA PHE A 311 12.18 15.29 26.12
C PHE A 311 13.60 15.86 26.16
N LEU A 312 14.35 15.77 25.02
CA LEU A 312 15.70 16.37 24.94
C LEU A 312 15.67 17.89 25.11
N GLU A 313 14.69 18.58 24.50
CA GLU A 313 14.49 20.01 24.64
C GLU A 313 14.16 20.39 26.10
N SER A 314 13.33 19.59 26.76
CA SER A 314 13.01 19.80 28.19
C SER A 314 14.22 19.60 29.07
N LEU A 315 15.08 18.60 28.82
CA LEU A 315 16.33 18.41 29.55
C LEU A 315 17.27 19.60 29.37
N SER A 316 17.41 20.11 28.16
CA SER A 316 18.21 21.33 27.90
C SER A 316 17.64 22.54 28.62
N ALA A 317 16.31 22.75 28.61
CA ALA A 317 15.66 23.84 29.31
C ALA A 317 15.85 23.78 30.85
N VAL A 318 15.87 22.57 31.42
CA VAL A 318 16.17 22.39 32.85
C VAL A 318 17.61 22.82 33.18
N LEU A 319 18.57 22.50 32.30
CA LEU A 319 19.95 22.95 32.44
C LEU A 319 20.08 24.47 32.31
N ASP A 320 19.42 25.04 31.29
CA ASP A 320 19.38 26.48 31.06
C ASP A 320 18.73 27.22 32.26
N ALA A 321 17.73 26.63 32.92
CA ALA A 321 17.12 27.20 34.14
C ALA A 321 18.04 27.14 35.34
N ARG A 322 18.96 26.17 35.43
CA ARG A 322 19.97 26.06 36.50
C ARG A 322 21.13 27.05 36.31
N ASP A 323 21.51 27.29 35.05
CA ASP A 323 22.52 28.28 34.68
C ASP A 323 21.83 29.49 34.04
N PRO A 324 21.50 30.56 34.79
CA PRO A 324 20.73 31.70 34.28
C PRO A 324 21.38 32.39 33.07
N TYR A 325 22.63 32.05 32.78
CA TYR A 325 23.42 32.64 31.69
C TYR A 325 23.22 31.90 30.36
N THR A 326 22.54 30.76 30.37
CA THR A 326 22.38 29.89 29.18
C THR A 326 20.95 29.85 28.67
N ALA A 327 20.05 30.74 29.11
CA ALA A 327 18.67 30.75 28.62
C ALA A 327 18.60 30.83 27.08
N GLY A 328 18.14 29.75 26.46
CA GLY A 328 18.05 29.60 25.01
C GLY A 328 19.39 29.41 24.27
N HIS A 329 20.51 29.30 24.97
CA HIS A 329 21.83 29.06 24.41
C HIS A 329 21.87 27.78 23.59
N SER A 330 21.51 26.64 24.18
CA SER A 330 21.53 25.34 23.53
C SER A 330 20.66 25.33 22.28
N THR A 331 19.55 26.07 22.29
CA THR A 331 18.65 26.22 21.14
C THR A 331 19.32 27.00 20.01
N ARG A 332 19.96 28.15 20.30
CA ARG A 332 20.66 28.95 19.31
C ARG A 332 21.89 28.21 18.73
N VAL A 333 22.70 27.59 19.60
CA VAL A 333 23.83 26.74 19.15
C VAL A 333 23.35 25.63 18.21
N THR A 334 22.22 25.00 18.52
CA THR A 334 21.62 23.98 17.66
C THR A 334 21.26 24.55 16.28
N ALA A 335 20.63 25.73 16.23
CA ALA A 335 20.29 26.38 14.96
C ALA A 335 21.53 26.67 14.10
N TYR A 336 22.56 27.27 14.71
CA TYR A 336 23.81 27.56 14.04
C TYR A 336 24.52 26.29 13.53
N ALA A 337 24.61 25.26 14.38
CA ALA A 337 25.20 23.98 14.02
C ALA A 337 24.45 23.30 12.85
N LEU A 338 23.12 23.31 12.86
CA LEU A 338 22.31 22.76 11.77
C LEU A 338 22.49 23.53 10.46
N ALA A 339 22.56 24.86 10.52
CA ALA A 339 22.84 25.66 9.32
C ALA A 339 24.20 25.34 8.71
N ILE A 340 25.25 25.22 9.54
CA ILE A 340 26.58 24.78 9.09
C ILE A 340 26.49 23.37 8.48
N GLY A 341 25.85 22.41 9.16
CA GLY A 341 25.72 21.02 8.72
C GLY A 341 24.97 20.89 7.40
N LYS A 342 23.90 21.67 7.20
CA LYS A 342 23.11 21.70 5.96
C LYS A 342 23.93 22.27 4.81
N GLN A 343 24.61 23.38 5.03
CA GLN A 343 25.49 24.01 4.03
C GLN A 343 26.68 23.13 3.67
N TYR A 344 27.18 22.34 4.61
CA TYR A 344 28.23 21.35 4.38
C TYR A 344 27.73 20.14 3.59
N GLY A 345 26.42 19.90 3.53
CA GLY A 345 25.80 18.78 2.80
C GLY A 345 25.64 17.51 3.62
N LEU A 346 25.41 17.61 4.92
CA LEU A 346 25.06 16.46 5.74
C LEU A 346 23.73 15.85 5.32
N SER A 347 23.60 14.52 5.41
CA SER A 347 22.33 13.81 5.20
C SER A 347 21.33 14.17 6.31
N GLU A 348 20.01 14.03 6.02
CA GLU A 348 18.95 14.27 7.00
C GLU A 348 19.15 13.48 8.32
N ASN A 349 19.63 12.24 8.22
CA ASN A 349 19.96 11.44 9.39
C ASN A 349 21.09 12.09 10.22
N ASN A 350 22.17 12.53 9.57
CA ASN A 350 23.28 13.20 10.27
C ASN A 350 22.86 14.56 10.82
N LEU A 351 21.97 15.30 10.15
CA LEU A 351 21.40 16.53 10.67
C LEU A 351 20.57 16.27 11.94
N SER A 352 19.76 15.21 11.96
CA SER A 352 19.01 14.80 13.16
C SER A 352 19.95 14.44 14.33
N LEU A 353 21.06 13.75 14.08
CA LEU A 353 22.05 13.41 15.09
C LEU A 353 22.83 14.65 15.56
N LEU A 354 23.20 15.55 14.66
CA LEU A 354 23.83 16.83 14.99
C LEU A 354 22.90 17.70 15.85
N LYS A 355 21.58 17.73 15.56
CA LYS A 355 20.58 18.40 16.40
C LYS A 355 20.63 17.89 17.83
N LYS A 356 20.59 16.56 18.01
CA LYS A 356 20.66 15.91 19.33
C LYS A 356 21.96 16.22 20.05
N SER A 357 23.08 16.21 19.33
CA SER A 357 24.39 16.51 19.89
C SER A 357 24.49 17.96 20.34
N ALA A 358 24.07 18.91 19.52
CA ALA A 358 24.14 20.34 19.82
C ALA A 358 23.22 20.74 20.99
N ILE A 359 22.00 20.18 21.06
CA ILE A 359 21.08 20.51 22.15
C ILE A 359 21.55 19.95 23.50
N LEU A 360 22.34 18.88 23.49
CA LEU A 360 22.87 18.21 24.67
C LEU A 360 24.34 18.50 24.96
N HIS A 361 25.01 19.37 24.18
CA HIS A 361 26.48 19.54 24.28
C HIS A 361 26.93 19.88 25.71
N ASP A 362 26.12 20.65 26.42
CA ASP A 362 26.36 21.14 27.77
C ASP A 362 25.68 20.29 28.86
N ILE A 363 25.04 19.15 28.57
CA ILE A 363 24.30 18.33 29.56
C ILE A 363 25.15 17.94 30.76
N GLY A 364 26.45 17.81 30.59
CA GLY A 364 27.36 17.46 31.68
C GLY A 364 27.58 18.55 32.73
N LYS A 365 27.14 19.79 32.49
CA LYS A 365 27.12 20.84 33.50
C LYS A 365 26.27 20.47 34.73
N ILE A 366 25.34 19.51 34.59
CA ILE A 366 24.57 18.96 35.68
C ILE A 366 25.45 18.35 36.78
N GLY A 367 26.64 17.84 36.42
CA GLY A 367 27.61 17.29 37.35
C GLY A 367 28.57 18.30 37.98
N ILE A 368 28.48 19.59 37.62
CA ILE A 368 29.34 20.66 38.17
C ILE A 368 28.66 21.24 39.43
N PRO A 369 29.40 21.38 40.56
CA PRO A 369 28.83 21.99 41.79
C PRO A 369 28.38 23.44 41.58
N ASP A 370 27.24 23.83 42.18
CA ASP A 370 26.64 25.16 42.03
C ASP A 370 27.60 26.28 42.49
N GLY A 371 28.38 26.04 43.55
CA GLY A 371 29.37 27.01 44.03
C GLY A 371 30.49 27.33 43.03
N ILE A 372 30.65 26.52 41.99
CA ILE A 372 31.60 26.76 40.89
C ILE A 372 30.86 27.27 39.66
N LEU A 373 29.73 26.61 39.28
CA LEU A 373 28.97 26.96 38.08
C LEU A 373 28.39 28.38 38.18
N LEU A 374 27.88 28.75 39.38
CA LEU A 374 27.20 30.02 39.62
C LEU A 374 28.10 31.05 40.32
N LYS A 375 29.41 30.85 40.35
CA LYS A 375 30.34 31.72 41.02
C LYS A 375 30.40 33.10 40.39
N ASP A 376 30.16 34.12 41.23
CA ASP A 376 30.36 35.51 40.86
C ASP A 376 31.85 35.86 40.86
N GLY A 377 32.46 36.04 39.67
CA GLY A 377 33.85 36.44 39.52
C GLY A 377 34.73 35.44 38.77
N LYS A 378 36.05 35.68 38.80
CA LYS A 378 37.00 34.80 38.11
C LYS A 378 37.13 33.45 38.82
N LEU A 379 37.07 32.37 38.02
CA LEU A 379 37.37 31.04 38.50
C LEU A 379 38.87 30.88 38.78
N THR A 380 39.19 30.11 39.81
CA THR A 380 40.56 29.63 40.02
C THR A 380 40.88 28.54 38.98
N ASP A 381 42.18 28.23 38.81
CA ASP A 381 42.59 27.18 37.88
C ASP A 381 41.98 25.81 38.23
N ASP A 382 41.86 25.50 39.54
CA ASP A 382 41.23 24.27 40.03
C ASP A 382 39.71 24.23 39.76
N GLU A 383 39.01 25.35 39.91
CA GLU A 383 37.58 25.47 39.60
C GLU A 383 37.35 25.35 38.10
N PHE A 384 38.18 25.98 37.27
CA PHE A 384 38.11 25.89 35.84
C PHE A 384 38.41 24.46 35.34
N ALA A 385 39.37 23.76 35.99
CA ALA A 385 39.64 22.35 35.70
C ALA A 385 38.42 21.45 35.96
N LYS A 386 37.58 21.80 36.96
CA LYS A 386 36.32 21.07 37.20
C LYS A 386 35.28 21.36 36.14
N ILE A 387 35.13 22.61 35.68
CA ILE A 387 34.23 22.94 34.57
C ILE A 387 34.61 22.20 33.27
N LYS A 388 35.92 22.10 32.98
CA LYS A 388 36.41 21.36 31.81
C LYS A 388 36.02 19.89 31.76
N LYS A 389 35.49 19.32 32.85
CA LYS A 389 35.01 17.92 32.88
C LYS A 389 33.60 17.75 32.37
N HIS A 390 32.81 18.84 32.11
CA HIS A 390 31.44 18.68 31.65
C HIS A 390 31.30 17.92 30.31
N PRO A 391 32.20 18.01 29.31
CA PRO A 391 32.08 17.21 28.10
C PRO A 391 32.18 15.69 28.36
N GLU A 392 33.11 15.29 29.26
CA GLU A 392 33.28 13.89 29.66
C GLU A 392 32.05 13.40 30.45
N ILE A 393 31.53 14.22 31.39
CA ILE A 393 30.32 13.90 32.17
C ILE A 393 29.12 13.80 31.23
N GLY A 394 28.98 14.72 30.28
CA GLY A 394 27.90 14.70 29.27
C GLY A 394 27.95 13.45 28.42
N ALA A 395 29.11 13.11 27.87
CA ALA A 395 29.32 11.89 27.12
C ALA A 395 28.98 10.64 27.95
N TYR A 396 29.36 10.61 29.25
CA TYR A 396 29.01 9.52 30.14
C TYR A 396 27.49 9.40 30.36
N ILE A 397 26.79 10.52 30.58
CA ILE A 397 25.33 10.52 30.74
C ILE A 397 24.62 9.97 29.50
N ILE A 398 25.00 10.47 28.31
CA ILE A 398 24.37 10.04 27.05
C ILE A 398 24.63 8.56 26.77
N LYS A 399 25.81 8.05 27.12
CA LYS A 399 26.16 6.63 26.97
C LYS A 399 25.25 5.71 27.79
N GLN A 400 24.57 6.18 28.83
CA GLN A 400 23.60 5.37 29.60
C GLN A 400 22.28 5.17 28.85
N VAL A 401 22.01 5.94 27.79
CA VAL A 401 20.79 5.81 26.98
C VAL A 401 20.93 4.57 26.09
N GLN A 402 20.16 3.51 26.42
CA GLN A 402 20.18 2.26 25.66
C GLN A 402 19.23 2.32 24.45
N GLY A 403 19.57 1.58 23.39
CA GLY A 403 18.66 1.33 22.27
C GLY A 403 18.85 2.22 21.03
N PHE A 404 19.86 3.06 20.98
CA PHE A 404 20.18 3.88 19.81
C PHE A 404 21.57 3.52 19.27
N SER A 405 21.62 2.80 18.15
CA SER A 405 22.89 2.36 17.51
C SER A 405 23.74 3.50 16.92
N GLU A 406 23.18 4.72 16.84
CA GLU A 406 23.83 5.87 16.23
C GLU A 406 24.24 6.95 17.24
N MET A 407 24.12 6.65 18.55
CA MET A 407 24.48 7.62 19.62
C MET A 407 25.97 7.93 19.70
N ASP A 408 26.83 7.13 19.12
CA ASP A 408 28.28 7.39 19.11
C ASP A 408 28.61 8.76 18.51
N LEU A 409 27.99 9.13 17.38
CA LEU A 409 28.17 10.44 16.77
C LEU A 409 27.67 11.60 17.66
N VAL A 410 26.56 11.37 18.39
CA VAL A 410 26.04 12.35 19.36
C VAL A 410 27.01 12.51 20.52
N ILE A 411 27.51 11.39 21.06
CA ILE A 411 28.49 11.37 22.15
C ILE A 411 29.78 12.09 21.73
N GLU A 412 30.27 11.83 20.51
CA GLU A 412 31.46 12.50 19.97
C GLU A 412 31.28 14.02 19.89
N GLY A 413 30.14 14.51 19.42
CA GLY A 413 29.88 15.94 19.38
C GLY A 413 29.85 16.58 20.79
N VAL A 414 29.22 15.92 21.77
CA VAL A 414 29.19 16.37 23.16
C VAL A 414 30.57 16.29 23.83
N MET A 415 31.33 15.23 23.56
CA MET A 415 32.65 15.03 24.17
C MET A 415 33.70 16.04 23.67
N TYR A 416 33.63 16.39 22.38
CA TYR A 416 34.73 17.07 21.72
C TYR A 416 34.42 18.52 21.26
N HIS A 417 33.32 19.12 21.66
CA HIS A 417 32.95 20.49 21.22
C HIS A 417 33.86 21.58 21.76
N HIS A 418 34.68 21.30 22.77
CA HIS A 418 35.71 22.21 23.31
C HIS A 418 37.13 21.86 22.84
N GLU A 419 37.29 20.92 21.96
CA GLU A 419 38.57 20.73 21.27
C GLU A 419 38.86 21.91 20.37
N ARG A 420 40.14 22.26 20.27
CA ARG A 420 40.61 23.32 19.39
C ARG A 420 41.36 22.73 18.20
N TYR A 421 41.21 23.35 17.07
CA TYR A 421 41.82 22.86 15.83
C TYR A 421 43.34 22.75 15.94
N ASP A 422 44.00 23.60 16.77
CA ASP A 422 45.44 23.57 17.06
C ASP A 422 45.86 22.53 18.11
N GLY A 423 44.94 21.75 18.67
CA GLY A 423 45.20 20.75 19.70
C GLY A 423 45.39 21.31 21.13
N LEU A 424 45.15 22.60 21.33
CA LEU A 424 45.24 23.23 22.68
C LEU A 424 43.87 23.24 23.42
N GLY A 425 42.91 22.44 22.93
CA GLY A 425 41.60 22.25 23.50
C GLY A 425 41.53 21.22 24.63
N TYR A 426 40.33 20.82 24.99
CA TYR A 426 40.05 19.76 25.96
C TYR A 426 38.81 18.98 25.57
N PRO A 427 38.62 17.73 26.04
CA PRO A 427 39.36 17.06 27.13
C PRO A 427 40.61 16.29 26.69
N MET A 428 40.73 15.94 25.39
CA MET A 428 41.78 15.04 24.92
C MET A 428 42.93 15.74 24.20
N GLY A 429 42.79 17.02 23.83
CA GLY A 429 43.78 17.75 23.06
C GLY A 429 43.89 17.27 21.62
N LEU A 430 42.79 16.84 21.02
CA LEU A 430 42.76 16.43 19.60
C LEU A 430 42.99 17.63 18.71
N ALA A 431 43.68 17.39 17.58
CA ALA A 431 44.02 18.45 16.62
C ALA A 431 43.51 18.10 15.21
N PHE A 432 43.18 19.11 14.45
CA PHE A 432 42.78 19.01 13.03
C PHE A 432 41.59 18.05 12.82
N ASP A 433 41.72 17.17 11.84
CA ASP A 433 40.68 16.20 11.48
C ASP A 433 40.56 15.01 12.46
N ALA A 434 41.46 14.93 13.46
CA ALA A 434 41.29 13.99 14.57
C ALA A 434 40.10 14.38 15.48
N ILE A 435 39.68 15.65 15.45
CA ILE A 435 38.48 16.09 16.15
C ILE A 435 37.27 15.61 15.36
N PRO A 436 36.33 14.87 15.99
CA PRO A 436 35.12 14.41 15.35
C PRO A 436 34.31 15.54 14.71
N LEU A 437 33.66 15.23 13.60
CA LEU A 437 32.94 16.19 12.76
C LEU A 437 31.94 17.06 13.52
N PHE A 438 31.11 16.45 14.37
CA PHE A 438 30.09 17.19 15.14
C PHE A 438 30.73 18.10 16.19
N GLY A 439 31.82 17.68 16.80
CA GLY A 439 32.57 18.52 17.74
C GLY A 439 33.09 19.79 17.07
N ARG A 440 33.69 19.67 15.85
CA ARG A 440 34.19 20.83 15.09
C ARG A 440 33.06 21.80 14.67
N ILE A 441 31.88 21.28 14.29
CA ILE A 441 30.72 22.11 13.93
C ILE A 441 30.18 22.85 15.16
N ILE A 442 29.96 22.13 16.26
CA ILE A 442 29.39 22.68 17.49
C ILE A 442 30.35 23.73 18.09
N ALA A 443 31.67 23.51 18.05
CA ALA A 443 32.65 24.46 18.56
C ALA A 443 32.54 25.86 17.93
N VAL A 444 32.26 25.96 16.64
CA VAL A 444 32.06 27.25 15.95
C VAL A 444 30.76 27.90 16.41
N ALA A 445 29.67 27.12 16.46
CA ALA A 445 28.34 27.57 16.85
C ALA A 445 28.30 28.05 18.31
N ASP A 446 28.85 27.26 19.23
CA ASP A 446 28.93 27.57 20.64
C ASP A 446 29.77 28.85 20.89
N ALA A 447 30.95 28.95 20.29
CA ALA A 447 31.80 30.13 20.43
C ALA A 447 31.10 31.43 19.96
N PHE A 448 30.38 31.36 18.86
CA PHE A 448 29.63 32.50 18.34
C PHE A 448 28.51 32.92 19.29
N ASP A 449 27.70 31.98 19.77
CA ASP A 449 26.65 32.27 20.74
C ASP A 449 27.22 32.82 22.05
N ALA A 450 28.29 32.22 22.54
CA ALA A 450 28.96 32.69 23.77
C ALA A 450 29.52 34.12 23.66
N MET A 451 29.91 34.58 22.46
CA MET A 451 30.36 35.93 22.19
C MET A 451 29.22 36.93 22.04
N THR A 452 28.13 36.55 21.42
CA THR A 452 27.02 37.45 21.06
C THR A 452 25.90 37.52 22.09
N SER A 453 25.82 36.55 23.00
CA SER A 453 24.84 36.54 24.09
C SER A 453 25.27 37.45 25.27
N ASP A 454 24.29 38.14 25.89
CA ASP A 454 24.48 38.91 27.09
C ASP A 454 24.82 37.98 28.28
N ARG A 455 25.82 38.39 29.06
CA ARG A 455 26.19 37.73 30.31
C ARG A 455 26.16 38.77 31.45
N PRO A 456 25.95 38.39 32.71
CA PRO A 456 25.76 39.35 33.83
C PRO A 456 26.82 40.42 33.95
N TYR A 457 28.03 40.08 33.52
CA TYR A 457 29.18 40.99 33.60
C TYR A 457 29.65 41.54 32.25
N ARG A 458 28.94 41.19 31.15
CA ARG A 458 29.36 41.60 29.81
C ARG A 458 28.19 41.59 28.85
N THR A 459 27.88 42.74 28.26
CA THR A 459 27.00 42.80 27.07
C THR A 459 27.58 42.00 25.92
N GLY A 460 26.75 41.29 25.21
CA GLY A 460 27.13 40.54 24.00
C GLY A 460 27.79 41.43 22.96
N MET A 461 28.72 40.88 22.21
CA MET A 461 29.34 41.57 21.11
C MET A 461 28.37 41.71 19.93
N SER A 462 28.58 42.72 19.04
CA SER A 462 27.90 42.73 17.76
C SER A 462 28.30 41.53 16.92
N PHE A 463 27.42 41.10 16.06
CA PHE A 463 27.66 39.96 15.14
C PHE A 463 28.92 40.17 14.32
N ASP A 464 29.14 41.38 13.75
CA ASP A 464 30.35 41.69 12.98
C ASP A 464 31.63 41.49 13.78
N LYS A 465 31.64 41.92 15.05
CA LYS A 465 32.80 41.74 15.90
C LYS A 465 33.07 40.28 16.24
N ALA A 466 32.02 39.51 16.53
CA ALA A 466 32.12 38.07 16.78
C ALA A 466 32.60 37.30 15.52
N LEU A 467 32.06 37.63 14.36
CA LEU A 467 32.51 37.06 13.07
C LEU A 467 33.97 37.39 12.78
N GLY A 468 34.43 38.61 13.11
CA GLY A 468 35.84 38.98 13.00
C GLY A 468 36.75 38.08 13.85
N ILE A 469 36.33 37.77 15.09
CA ILE A 469 37.09 36.86 15.98
C ILE A 469 37.10 35.43 15.44
N ILE A 470 35.99 34.95 14.88
CA ILE A 470 35.94 33.62 14.26
C ILE A 470 36.89 33.58 13.02
N GLU A 471 36.90 34.63 12.20
CA GLU A 471 37.77 34.71 11.02
C GLU A 471 39.25 34.72 11.44
N GLU A 472 39.61 35.45 12.50
CA GLU A 472 41.00 35.48 13.04
C GLU A 472 41.41 34.13 13.65
N GLY A 473 40.51 33.44 14.29
CA GLY A 473 40.75 32.11 14.88
C GLY A 473 40.63 30.93 13.94
N LYS A 474 40.26 31.17 12.72
CA LYS A 474 40.09 30.15 11.65
C LYS A 474 41.39 29.40 11.40
N GLY A 475 41.36 28.06 11.47
CA GLY A 475 42.53 27.19 11.29
C GLY A 475 43.44 27.12 12.51
N VAL A 476 43.16 27.88 13.58
CA VAL A 476 43.85 27.84 14.88
C VAL A 476 42.92 27.33 15.94
N GLN A 477 41.90 28.11 16.29
CA GLN A 477 40.93 27.71 17.31
C GLN A 477 39.82 26.86 16.74
N TRP A 478 39.35 27.20 15.56
CA TRP A 478 38.23 26.52 14.88
C TRP A 478 38.60 25.97 13.53
N ASP A 479 37.85 24.93 13.09
CA ASP A 479 38.00 24.34 11.77
C ASP A 479 37.81 25.40 10.68
N PRO A 480 38.72 25.51 9.71
CA PRO A 480 38.70 26.54 8.68
C PRO A 480 37.50 26.39 7.72
N VAL A 481 37.00 25.17 7.50
CA VAL A 481 35.85 24.90 6.62
C VAL A 481 34.57 25.39 7.30
N PHE A 482 34.31 24.96 8.55
CA PHE A 482 33.07 25.29 9.26
C PHE A 482 33.02 26.76 9.68
N SER A 483 34.16 27.36 10.06
CA SER A 483 34.24 28.80 10.30
C SER A 483 33.85 29.61 9.06
N ARG A 484 34.35 29.23 7.89
CA ARG A 484 34.06 29.90 6.62
C ARG A 484 32.56 29.75 6.26
N LEU A 485 32.04 28.53 6.29
CA LEU A 485 30.63 28.27 6.00
C LEU A 485 29.71 29.09 6.93
N PHE A 486 30.06 29.18 8.21
CA PHE A 486 29.27 29.94 9.17
C PHE A 486 29.31 31.44 8.90
N ILE A 487 30.49 32.00 8.63
CA ILE A 487 30.65 33.41 8.28
C ILE A 487 29.86 33.77 7.01
N ASP A 488 29.92 32.93 5.99
CA ASP A 488 29.18 33.14 4.75
C ASP A 488 27.67 33.12 5.01
N LEU A 489 27.14 32.16 5.78
CA LEU A 489 25.72 32.08 6.17
C LEU A 489 25.26 33.32 6.95
N MET A 490 26.08 33.82 7.86
CA MET A 490 25.73 35.00 8.65
C MET A 490 25.71 36.28 7.78
N ARG A 491 26.64 36.42 6.82
CA ARG A 491 26.69 37.54 5.87
C ARG A 491 25.56 37.51 4.83
N GLU A 492 25.04 36.33 4.51
CA GLU A 492 23.84 36.14 3.67
C GLU A 492 22.55 36.50 4.41
N GLY A 493 22.61 36.78 5.72
CA GLY A 493 21.45 37.19 6.51
C GLY A 493 20.51 36.02 6.89
N VAL A 494 21.07 34.80 6.96
CA VAL A 494 20.29 33.62 7.38
C VAL A 494 19.78 33.76 8.83
N PHE A 495 20.50 34.53 9.66
CA PHE A 495 20.10 34.85 11.03
C PHE A 495 20.07 36.36 11.23
N GLU A 496 19.00 36.88 11.86
CA GLU A 496 18.89 38.30 12.20
C GLU A 496 19.78 38.68 13.40
N GLU A 497 20.25 39.93 13.44
CA GLU A 497 21.11 40.47 14.54
C GLU A 497 20.46 40.52 15.93
N LYS A 498 19.19 40.18 16.07
CA LYS A 498 18.51 40.08 17.35
C LYS A 498 18.50 38.64 17.85
N PRO A 499 18.66 38.41 19.16
CA PRO A 499 18.53 37.06 19.71
C PRO A 499 17.17 36.50 19.34
N VAL A 500 17.19 35.42 18.55
CA VAL A 500 15.99 34.75 18.05
C VAL A 500 15.13 34.36 19.26
N SER A 501 13.92 34.90 19.34
CA SER A 501 12.98 34.49 20.40
C SER A 501 12.62 33.01 20.16
N HIS A 502 12.23 32.31 21.21
CA HIS A 502 11.86 30.89 21.11
C HIS A 502 10.77 30.67 20.04
N ALA A 503 9.86 31.59 19.80
CA ALA A 503 8.82 31.52 18.76
C ALA A 503 9.40 31.64 17.34
N GLN A 504 10.33 32.56 17.10
CA GLN A 504 11.00 32.70 15.78
C GLN A 504 11.91 31.52 15.48
N PHE A 505 12.47 30.87 16.48
CA PHE A 505 13.28 29.67 16.34
C PHE A 505 12.43 28.46 15.91
N GLN A 506 11.23 28.31 16.48
CA GLN A 506 10.29 27.27 16.04
C GLN A 506 9.90 27.44 14.56
N GLU A 507 9.62 28.66 14.14
CA GLU A 507 9.30 28.99 12.73
C GLU A 507 10.47 28.68 11.78
N TYR A 508 11.73 28.95 12.19
CA TYR A 508 12.92 28.62 11.41
C TYR A 508 13.13 27.10 11.28
N ILE A 509 12.93 26.34 12.36
CA ILE A 509 13.05 24.86 12.33
C ILE A 509 11.91 24.24 11.49
N GLU A 510 10.70 24.79 11.52
CA GLU A 510 9.59 24.35 10.66
C GLU A 510 9.85 24.57 9.15
N HIS A 511 10.63 25.61 8.82
CA HIS A 511 11.03 25.88 7.42
C HIS A 511 12.21 25.03 6.94
N ILE A 512 12.98 24.43 7.86
CA ILE A 512 14.10 23.53 7.52
C ILE A 512 13.60 22.08 7.29
N ASN A 513 12.48 21.68 7.89
CA ASN A 513 11.81 20.40 7.68
C ASN A 513 10.86 20.45 6.49
#